data_227e38e1c15d35dc018ff52571ce4eb4
#
_entry.id   227e38e1c15d35dc018ff52571ce4eb4
#
_cell.length_a   1.000
_cell.length_b   1.000
_cell.length_c   1.000
_cell.angle_alpha   90.00
_cell.angle_beta   90.00
_cell.angle_gamma   90.00
#
_symmetry.space_group_name_H-M   'P 1'
#
loop_
_entity.id
_entity.type
_entity.pdbx_description
1 polymer ?
#
loop_
_entity_poly.entity_id
_entity_poly.type
_entity_poly.pdbx_seq_one_letter_code
_entity_poly.pdbx_strand_id
1 'polypeptide(L)'
;MHQKRVEAFLKIAAEELEAARRLQAPLPRQAEYFLQQSVEKLLRAVLEIEEIPAGVGHGLASLAHLLPASHTWRDRFKTFDHLSAASTMYRYPGPGGRLVSVSAEEVMAELKQVEALDREIRLYCADRLSGKGIGR
;
A
#
# COMPACT_ATOMS: atom_id res chain seq x y z
N MET A 1 15.70 0.39 -13.87
CA MET A 1 14.28 0.27 -13.58
C MET A 1 13.71 -0.97 -14.23
N HIS A 2 13.00 -1.75 -13.50
CA HIS A 2 12.44 -2.98 -14.01
C HIS A 2 10.95 -2.79 -14.30
N GLN A 3 10.64 -2.34 -15.50
CA GLN A 3 9.26 -2.00 -15.86
C GLN A 3 8.26 -3.11 -15.57
N LYS A 4 8.61 -4.37 -15.88
CA LYS A 4 7.68 -5.46 -15.64
C LYS A 4 7.41 -5.68 -14.16
N ARG A 5 8.40 -5.43 -13.30
CA ARG A 5 8.19 -5.57 -11.85
C ARG A 5 7.29 -4.44 -11.33
N VAL A 6 7.46 -3.22 -11.85
CA VAL A 6 6.60 -2.10 -11.47
C VAL A 6 5.16 -2.44 -11.84
N GLU A 7 4.94 -2.91 -13.07
CA GLU A 7 3.60 -3.25 -13.55
C GLU A 7 2.99 -4.39 -12.73
N ALA A 8 3.81 -5.37 -12.34
CA ALA A 8 3.33 -6.49 -11.54
C ALA A 8 2.92 -6.03 -10.14
N PHE A 9 3.69 -5.16 -9.50
CA PHE A 9 3.29 -4.63 -8.20
C PHE A 9 1.99 -3.83 -8.32
N LEU A 10 1.83 -3.02 -9.36
CA LEU A 10 0.61 -2.26 -9.55
C LEU A 10 -0.60 -3.18 -9.79
N LYS A 11 -0.40 -4.29 -10.50
CA LYS A 11 -1.48 -5.24 -10.73
C LYS A 11 -1.90 -5.91 -9.44
N ILE A 12 -0.94 -6.34 -8.61
CA ILE A 12 -1.26 -6.96 -7.34
C ILE A 12 -1.97 -5.94 -6.43
N ALA A 13 -1.49 -4.68 -6.42
CA ALA A 13 -2.12 -3.64 -5.62
C ALA A 13 -3.58 -3.45 -6.02
N ALA A 14 -3.89 -3.50 -7.33
CA ALA A 14 -5.25 -3.33 -7.81
C ALA A 14 -6.14 -4.50 -7.37
N GLU A 15 -5.60 -5.72 -7.41
CA GLU A 15 -6.37 -6.90 -7.01
C GLU A 15 -6.65 -6.87 -5.50
N GLU A 16 -5.67 -6.44 -4.72
CA GLU A 16 -5.85 -6.33 -3.27
C GLU A 16 -6.84 -5.23 -2.91
N LEU A 17 -6.81 -4.12 -3.65
CA LEU A 17 -7.76 -3.03 -3.43
C LEU A 17 -9.18 -3.50 -3.75
N GLU A 18 -9.35 -4.27 -4.82
CA GLU A 18 -10.65 -4.81 -5.17
C GLU A 18 -11.15 -5.80 -4.11
N ALA A 19 -10.25 -6.63 -3.56
CA ALA A 19 -10.60 -7.55 -2.49
C ALA A 19 -11.10 -6.75 -1.27
N ALA A 20 -10.43 -5.64 -0.95
CA ALA A 20 -10.86 -4.80 0.16
C ALA A 20 -12.25 -4.22 -0.07
N ARG A 21 -12.55 -3.79 -1.32
CA ARG A 21 -13.88 -3.26 -1.63
C ARG A 21 -14.95 -4.31 -1.39
N ARG A 22 -14.71 -5.54 -1.83
CA ARG A 22 -15.70 -6.61 -1.72
C ARG A 22 -15.90 -7.07 -0.27
N LEU A 23 -14.85 -7.01 0.54
CA LEU A 23 -14.90 -7.48 1.91
C LEU A 23 -15.25 -6.39 2.92
N GLN A 24 -15.34 -5.15 2.48
CA GLN A 24 -15.50 -4.01 3.36
C GLN A 24 -16.66 -4.16 4.36
N ALA A 25 -17.82 -4.54 3.91
CA ALA A 25 -18.97 -4.69 4.78
C ALA A 25 -19.07 -6.07 5.44
N PRO A 26 -18.96 -7.18 4.68
CA PRO A 26 -19.10 -8.49 5.28
C PRO A 26 -17.94 -8.92 6.17
N LEU A 27 -16.70 -8.50 5.87
CA LEU A 27 -15.52 -8.92 6.62
C LEU A 27 -14.53 -7.76 6.76
N PRO A 28 -14.87 -6.74 7.56
CA PRO A 28 -14.06 -5.53 7.63
C PRO A 28 -12.62 -5.73 8.10
N ARG A 29 -12.36 -6.68 9.01
CA ARG A 29 -10.97 -6.94 9.40
C ARG A 29 -10.14 -7.46 8.22
N GLN A 30 -10.73 -8.33 7.40
CA GLN A 30 -10.04 -8.86 6.23
C GLN A 30 -9.82 -7.75 5.20
N ALA A 31 -10.81 -6.87 5.04
CA ALA A 31 -10.67 -5.75 4.13
C ALA A 31 -9.52 -4.84 4.55
N GLU A 32 -9.39 -4.56 5.84
CA GLU A 32 -8.32 -3.72 6.36
C GLU A 32 -6.94 -4.32 6.04
N TYR A 33 -6.81 -5.64 6.16
CA TYR A 33 -5.58 -6.33 5.82
C TYR A 33 -5.24 -6.11 4.33
N PHE A 34 -6.23 -6.24 3.45
CA PHE A 34 -5.99 -6.06 2.02
C PHE A 34 -5.68 -4.60 1.67
N LEU A 35 -6.23 -3.63 2.40
CA LEU A 35 -5.85 -2.23 2.21
C LEU A 35 -4.37 -2.04 2.53
N GLN A 36 -3.89 -2.62 3.63
CA GLN A 36 -2.49 -2.52 4.00
C GLN A 36 -1.61 -3.15 2.93
N GLN A 37 -2.00 -4.33 2.42
CA GLN A 37 -1.24 -5.02 1.39
C GLN A 37 -1.20 -4.19 0.09
N SER A 38 -2.31 -3.56 -0.26
CA SER A 38 -2.37 -2.75 -1.47
C SER A 38 -1.43 -1.55 -1.36
N VAL A 39 -1.43 -0.85 -0.23
CA VAL A 39 -0.54 0.29 -0.02
C VAL A 39 0.92 -0.16 -0.07
N GLU A 40 1.23 -1.31 0.51
CA GLU A 40 2.59 -1.84 0.48
C GLU A 40 3.05 -2.08 -0.95
N LYS A 41 2.19 -2.65 -1.80
CA LYS A 41 2.54 -2.92 -3.21
C LYS A 41 2.72 -1.63 -4.00
N LEU A 42 1.92 -0.60 -3.70
CA LEU A 42 2.09 0.70 -4.35
C LEU A 42 3.46 1.29 -3.98
N LEU A 43 3.85 1.18 -2.71
CA LEU A 43 5.13 1.69 -2.27
C LEU A 43 6.28 0.90 -2.92
N ARG A 44 6.13 -0.42 -3.02
CA ARG A 44 7.14 -1.24 -3.67
C ARG A 44 7.28 -0.91 -5.17
N ALA A 45 6.17 -0.52 -5.82
CA ALA A 45 6.23 -0.06 -7.21
C ALA A 45 7.09 1.22 -7.31
N VAL A 46 6.92 2.15 -6.37
CA VAL A 46 7.71 3.38 -6.35
C VAL A 46 9.19 3.05 -6.09
N LEU A 47 9.48 2.14 -5.16
CA LEU A 47 10.87 1.75 -4.88
C LEU A 47 11.52 1.11 -6.11
N GLU A 48 10.76 0.33 -6.89
CA GLU A 48 11.29 -0.25 -8.12
C GLU A 48 11.58 0.86 -9.15
N ILE A 49 10.70 1.86 -9.24
CA ILE A 49 10.90 2.98 -10.15
C ILE A 49 12.21 3.69 -9.80
N GLU A 50 12.50 3.84 -8.51
CA GLU A 50 13.69 4.55 -8.07
C GLU A 50 14.93 3.62 -8.00
N GLU A 51 14.75 2.35 -8.34
CA GLU A 51 15.82 1.35 -8.31
C GLU A 51 16.41 1.19 -6.90
N ILE A 52 15.55 1.24 -5.90
CA ILE A 52 15.95 1.07 -4.51
C ILE A 52 15.59 -0.34 -4.08
N PRO A 53 16.57 -1.18 -3.72
CA PRO A 53 16.29 -2.53 -3.30
C PRO A 53 15.51 -2.53 -1.98
N ALA A 54 14.51 -3.39 -1.87
CA ALA A 54 13.73 -3.51 -0.65
C ALA A 54 13.46 -4.98 -0.39
N GLY A 55 13.80 -5.44 0.79
CA GLY A 55 13.53 -6.81 1.18
C GLY A 55 12.06 -7.02 1.50
N VAL A 56 11.70 -8.20 2.01
CA VAL A 56 10.33 -8.50 2.39
C VAL A 56 10.17 -8.24 3.88
N GLY A 57 8.92 -8.18 4.35
CA GLY A 57 8.65 -8.18 5.78
C GLY A 57 8.79 -6.86 6.49
N HIS A 58 8.66 -5.74 5.80
CA HIS A 58 8.78 -4.43 6.42
C HIS A 58 7.42 -3.78 6.62
N GLY A 59 7.28 -3.02 7.70
CA GLY A 59 6.11 -2.16 7.87
C GLY A 59 6.17 -0.98 6.90
N LEU A 60 5.06 -0.29 6.73
CA LEU A 60 4.98 0.79 5.75
C LEU A 60 5.95 1.94 6.05
N ALA A 61 6.08 2.33 7.32
CA ALA A 61 7.01 3.40 7.67
C ALA A 61 8.45 3.00 7.33
N SER A 62 8.85 1.77 7.64
CA SER A 62 10.20 1.30 7.35
C SER A 62 10.48 1.29 5.86
N LEU A 63 9.52 0.82 5.05
CA LEU A 63 9.68 0.84 3.60
C LEU A 63 9.74 2.28 3.08
N ALA A 64 8.90 3.18 3.60
CA ALA A 64 8.88 4.56 3.14
C ALA A 64 10.22 5.26 3.44
N HIS A 65 10.88 4.88 4.52
CA HIS A 65 12.17 5.45 4.88
C HIS A 65 13.29 5.04 3.92
N LEU A 66 13.06 4.04 3.07
CA LEU A 66 14.04 3.70 2.04
C LEU A 66 14.07 4.77 0.94
N LEU A 67 12.98 5.54 0.78
CA LEU A 67 12.97 6.65 -0.15
C LEU A 67 13.77 7.80 0.45
N PRO A 68 14.48 8.60 -0.38
CA PRO A 68 15.20 9.77 0.12
C PRO A 68 14.28 10.71 0.87
N ALA A 69 14.81 11.43 1.86
CA ALA A 69 14.02 12.34 2.68
C ALA A 69 13.30 13.41 1.83
N SER A 70 13.88 13.79 0.71
CA SER A 70 13.29 14.78 -0.18
C SER A 70 12.28 14.20 -1.17
N HIS A 71 12.10 12.88 -1.19
CA HIS A 71 11.24 12.24 -2.18
C HIS A 71 9.79 12.61 -1.92
N THR A 72 9.07 12.97 -2.99
CA THR A 72 7.67 13.38 -2.92
C THR A 72 6.78 12.42 -2.16
N TRP A 73 6.97 11.13 -2.35
CA TRP A 73 6.05 10.13 -1.80
C TRP A 73 6.40 9.61 -0.41
N ARG A 74 7.60 9.94 0.11
CA ARG A 74 8.03 9.38 1.39
C ARG A 74 7.04 9.68 2.51
N ASP A 75 6.74 10.97 2.73
CA ASP A 75 5.84 11.33 3.82
C ASP A 75 4.40 10.90 3.55
N ARG A 76 4.00 10.91 2.28
CA ARG A 76 2.65 10.50 1.91
C ARG A 76 2.41 9.04 2.28
N PHE A 77 3.37 8.14 2.00
CA PHE A 77 3.24 6.75 2.39
C PHE A 77 3.27 6.58 3.90
N LYS A 78 4.06 7.39 4.62
CA LYS A 78 4.11 7.28 6.07
C LYS A 78 2.76 7.57 6.72
N THR A 79 1.93 8.37 6.10
CA THR A 79 0.60 8.66 6.65
C THR A 79 -0.29 7.41 6.67
N PHE A 80 0.08 6.35 5.94
CA PHE A 80 -0.68 5.10 5.93
C PHE A 80 -0.10 4.06 6.88
N ASP A 81 0.93 4.42 7.68
CA ASP A 81 1.57 3.43 8.54
C ASP A 81 0.62 2.82 9.58
N HIS A 82 -0.44 3.53 9.93
CA HIS A 82 -1.43 2.99 10.84
C HIS A 82 -2.07 1.68 10.30
N LEU A 83 -2.01 1.45 8.99
CA LEU A 83 -2.53 0.21 8.42
C LEU A 83 -1.58 -0.95 8.67
N SER A 84 -0.33 -0.69 9.07
CA SER A 84 0.64 -1.77 9.30
C SER A 84 0.16 -2.75 10.36
N ALA A 85 -0.65 -2.31 11.31
CA ALA A 85 -1.20 -3.19 12.33
C ALA A 85 -2.06 -4.28 11.72
N ALA A 86 -2.70 -4.02 10.57
CA ALA A 86 -3.57 -5.01 9.94
C ALA A 86 -2.82 -6.26 9.48
N SER A 87 -1.52 -6.16 9.25
CA SER A 87 -0.74 -7.32 8.82
C SER A 87 -0.52 -8.31 9.95
N THR A 88 -0.72 -7.90 11.20
CA THR A 88 -0.54 -8.77 12.36
C THR A 88 -1.78 -8.75 13.25
N MET A 89 -2.16 -7.57 13.76
CA MET A 89 -3.22 -7.48 14.77
C MET A 89 -4.59 -7.90 14.27
N TYR A 90 -4.87 -7.72 12.99
CA TYR A 90 -6.17 -8.09 12.44
C TYR A 90 -6.21 -9.55 11.95
N ARG A 91 -5.04 -10.20 11.87
CA ARG A 91 -4.97 -11.57 11.40
C ARG A 91 -4.84 -12.57 12.53
N TYR A 92 -4.31 -12.17 13.70
CA TYR A 92 -4.05 -13.08 14.80
C TYR A 92 -4.76 -12.60 16.05
N PRO A 93 -5.23 -13.51 16.90
CA PRO A 93 -5.86 -13.11 18.14
C PRO A 93 -4.83 -12.53 19.11
N GLY A 94 -5.26 -11.61 19.93
CA GLY A 94 -4.43 -11.08 21.00
C GLY A 94 -4.44 -12.00 22.21
N PRO A 95 -3.80 -11.55 23.30
CA PRO A 95 -3.76 -12.32 24.53
C PRO A 95 -5.17 -12.63 25.01
N GLY A 96 -5.40 -13.87 25.42
CA GLY A 96 -6.71 -14.30 25.86
C GLY A 96 -7.70 -14.55 24.73
N GLY A 97 -7.24 -14.58 23.49
CA GLY A 97 -8.10 -14.82 22.34
C GLY A 97 -8.87 -13.60 21.88
N ARG A 98 -8.47 -12.40 22.33
CA ARG A 98 -9.20 -11.18 21.98
C ARG A 98 -8.99 -10.84 20.51
N LEU A 99 -10.08 -10.46 19.82
CA LEU A 99 -9.99 -10.06 18.43
C LEU A 99 -10.12 -8.54 18.34
N VAL A 100 -9.34 -7.94 17.41
CA VAL A 100 -9.46 -6.52 17.15
C VAL A 100 -10.76 -6.27 16.40
N SER A 101 -11.52 -5.26 16.80
CA SER A 101 -12.76 -4.90 16.16
C SER A 101 -12.54 -3.73 15.21
N VAL A 102 -13.09 -3.81 14.01
CA VAL A 102 -13.05 -2.72 13.06
C VAL A 102 -14.40 -2.67 12.35
N SER A 103 -14.95 -1.48 12.15
CA SER A 103 -16.28 -1.34 11.54
C SER A 103 -16.20 -1.17 10.03
N ALA A 104 -17.29 -1.46 9.35
CA ALA A 104 -17.38 -1.24 7.91
C ALA A 104 -17.19 0.25 7.58
N GLU A 105 -17.66 1.17 8.44
CA GLU A 105 -17.51 2.60 8.23
C GLU A 105 -16.04 3.03 8.30
N GLU A 106 -15.28 2.45 9.24
CA GLU A 106 -13.87 2.75 9.35
C GLU A 106 -13.13 2.29 8.09
N VAL A 107 -13.46 1.08 7.62
CA VAL A 107 -12.86 0.55 6.40
C VAL A 107 -13.23 1.39 5.19
N MET A 108 -14.47 1.89 5.11
CA MET A 108 -14.91 2.72 4.00
C MET A 108 -14.08 4.01 3.94
N ALA A 109 -13.82 4.63 5.08
CA ALA A 109 -13.02 5.84 5.12
C ALA A 109 -11.59 5.57 4.67
N GLU A 110 -10.99 4.47 5.13
CA GLU A 110 -9.65 4.08 4.73
C GLU A 110 -9.61 3.74 3.24
N LEU A 111 -10.62 3.04 2.75
CA LEU A 111 -10.70 2.63 1.36
C LEU A 111 -10.66 3.86 0.43
N LYS A 112 -11.37 4.92 0.76
CA LYS A 112 -11.37 6.12 -0.06
C LYS A 112 -9.98 6.76 -0.10
N GLN A 113 -9.25 6.74 1.02
CA GLN A 113 -7.91 7.30 1.06
C GLN A 113 -6.94 6.45 0.23
N VAL A 114 -7.05 5.14 0.31
CA VAL A 114 -6.19 4.24 -0.46
C VAL A 114 -6.51 4.35 -1.97
N GLU A 115 -7.79 4.51 -2.31
CA GLU A 115 -8.16 4.71 -3.71
C GLU A 115 -7.55 5.99 -4.28
N ALA A 116 -7.50 7.06 -3.49
CA ALA A 116 -6.87 8.30 -3.92
C ALA A 116 -5.36 8.09 -4.11
N LEU A 117 -4.71 7.42 -3.17
CA LEU A 117 -3.29 7.12 -3.27
C LEU A 117 -3.01 6.26 -4.50
N ASP A 118 -3.84 5.26 -4.74
CA ASP A 118 -3.69 4.35 -5.89
C ASP A 118 -3.69 5.14 -7.20
N ARG A 119 -4.64 6.06 -7.37
CA ARG A 119 -4.70 6.87 -8.58
C ARG A 119 -3.44 7.72 -8.74
N GLU A 120 -2.98 8.35 -7.66
CA GLU A 120 -1.83 9.22 -7.70
C GLU A 120 -0.56 8.45 -8.03
N ILE A 121 -0.37 7.29 -7.42
CA ILE A 121 0.83 6.49 -7.66
C ILE A 121 0.83 5.92 -9.08
N ARG A 122 -0.33 5.52 -9.60
CA ARG A 122 -0.40 5.01 -10.97
C ARG A 122 -0.01 6.08 -11.98
N LEU A 123 -0.44 7.33 -11.76
CA LEU A 123 -0.06 8.42 -12.65
C LEU A 123 1.45 8.67 -12.55
N TYR A 124 2.00 8.65 -11.35
CA TYR A 124 3.42 8.85 -11.14
C TYR A 124 4.23 7.75 -11.86
N CYS A 125 3.84 6.50 -11.69
CA CYS A 125 4.54 5.39 -12.32
C CYS A 125 4.41 5.45 -13.86
N ALA A 126 3.23 5.80 -14.37
CA ALA A 126 3.02 5.90 -15.80
C ALA A 126 3.93 6.97 -16.41
N ASP A 127 4.05 8.13 -15.75
CA ASP A 127 4.92 9.18 -16.23
C ASP A 127 6.37 8.72 -16.26
N ARG A 128 6.83 8.05 -15.21
CA ARG A 128 8.20 7.59 -15.15
C ARG A 128 8.48 6.49 -16.18
N LEU A 129 7.52 5.58 -16.36
CA LEU A 129 7.70 4.49 -17.29
C LEU A 129 7.59 4.92 -18.75
N SER A 130 6.91 6.03 -19.03
CA SER A 130 6.76 6.48 -20.39
C SER A 130 8.02 7.15 -20.94
N GLY A 131 9.03 7.20 -20.12
CA GLY A 131 10.26 7.76 -20.57
C GLY A 131 10.35 9.26 -20.51
N LYS A 132 9.32 9.86 -20.06
CA LYS A 132 9.35 11.27 -20.04
C LYS A 132 10.32 11.66 -19.08
N GLY A 133 10.41 10.87 -18.20
CA GLY A 133 11.31 11.20 -17.25
C GLY A 133 12.65 11.23 -17.73
N ILE A 134 12.80 10.73 -18.80
CA ILE A 134 14.03 10.61 -19.22
C ILE A 134 14.56 11.79 -19.54
N GLY A 135 14.10 12.46 -20.00
CA GLY A 135 14.75 13.61 -20.36
C GLY A 135 15.18 14.18 -19.13
N ARG A 136 14.92 13.53 -18.31
CA ARG A 136 15.11 14.13 -17.18
C ARG A 136 16.02 13.69 -16.45
#